data_72512e5820cc240aa78c00772315193f
#
_entry.id   72512e5820cc240aa78c00772315193f
#
_cell.length_a   1.000
_cell.length_b   1.000
_cell.length_c   1.000
_cell.angle_alpha   90.00
_cell.angle_beta   90.00
_cell.angle_gamma   90.00
#
_symmetry.space_group_name_H-M   'P 1'
#
loop_
_entity.id
_entity.type
_entity.pdbx_description
1 polymer ?
#
loop_
_entity_poly.entity_id
_entity_poly.type
_entity_poly.pdbx_seq_one_letter_code
_entity_poly.pdbx_strand_id
1 'polypeptide(L)'
;ERGTDIVLYIDDECKEFLEKDKIEQLLKKYCKFLPIPIIFGKKQEWKDGKMVDTEEDNIINDTKPLWTATPSDLKDEDYIKFYHELYPGDDDPLFWIHLNVDFPFTLTGILYFPKLKSNLDIQKNKIQLYCNQVFVTDSVEGVVPEFMMIMRGVIDSPDIPLNVSRSYLQSDSNVK
;
A
#
# COMPACT_ATOMS: atom_id res chain seq x y z
N GLU A 1 -14.26 17.24 24.35
CA GLU A 1 -14.16 16.21 23.32
C GLU A 1 -13.13 15.15 23.72
N ARG A 2 -13.35 13.91 23.31
CA ARG A 2 -12.35 12.85 23.51
C ARG A 2 -11.44 12.84 22.28
N GLY A 3 -10.13 12.89 22.50
CA GLY A 3 -9.15 12.87 21.41
C GLY A 3 -7.73 13.03 21.95
N THR A 4 -6.77 12.96 21.03
CA THR A 4 -5.36 13.22 21.31
C THR A 4 -4.83 14.11 20.21
N ASP A 5 -4.21 15.21 20.57
CA ASP A 5 -3.50 16.09 19.65
C ASP A 5 -2.01 15.77 19.68
N ILE A 6 -1.42 15.60 18.49
CA ILE A 6 0.02 15.43 18.33
C ILE A 6 0.55 16.65 17.60
N VAL A 7 1.41 17.41 18.25
CA VAL A 7 2.02 18.62 17.69
C VAL A 7 3.53 18.40 17.54
N LEU A 8 3.99 18.51 16.27
CA LEU A 8 5.42 18.41 15.95
C LEU A 8 5.95 19.79 15.59
N TYR A 9 6.99 20.23 16.28
CA TYR A 9 7.73 21.44 15.96
C TYR A 9 8.84 21.08 14.97
N ILE A 10 8.81 21.70 13.81
CA ILE A 10 9.69 21.37 12.67
C ILE A 10 10.75 22.47 12.56
N ASP A 11 12.01 22.06 12.38
CA ASP A 11 13.12 22.96 12.15
C ASP A 11 13.15 23.52 10.71
N ASP A 12 14.08 24.43 10.47
CA ASP A 12 14.20 25.09 9.17
C ASP A 12 14.60 24.15 8.02
N GLU A 13 15.30 23.07 8.30
CA GLU A 13 15.74 22.09 7.31
C GLU A 13 14.60 21.18 6.86
N CYS A 14 13.57 21.04 7.69
CA CYS A 14 12.44 20.15 7.48
C CYS A 14 11.14 20.87 7.04
N LYS A 15 11.22 22.13 6.59
CA LYS A 15 10.06 22.95 6.20
C LYS A 15 9.20 22.32 5.09
N GLU A 16 9.77 21.45 4.26
CA GLU A 16 9.01 20.74 3.23
C GLU A 16 7.81 19.95 3.81
N PHE A 17 7.90 19.51 5.07
CA PHE A 17 6.81 18.80 5.75
C PHE A 17 5.68 19.71 6.24
N LEU A 18 5.76 21.01 6.02
CA LEU A 18 4.64 21.96 6.21
C LEU A 18 3.78 22.09 4.95
N GLU A 19 4.28 21.60 3.80
CA GLU A 19 3.54 21.65 2.54
C GLU A 19 2.47 20.54 2.50
N LYS A 20 1.24 20.95 2.17
CA LYS A 20 0.07 20.03 2.10
C LYS A 20 0.34 18.86 1.17
N ASP A 21 0.87 19.12 -0.02
CA ASP A 21 1.12 18.11 -1.05
C ASP A 21 2.15 17.08 -0.59
N LYS A 22 3.17 17.53 0.15
CA LYS A 22 4.20 16.64 0.72
C LYS A 22 3.59 15.67 1.75
N ILE A 23 2.77 16.19 2.66
CA ILE A 23 2.08 15.36 3.66
C ILE A 23 1.12 14.39 2.99
N GLU A 24 0.34 14.85 2.01
CA GLU A 24 -0.58 13.98 1.28
C GLU A 24 0.14 12.83 0.57
N GLN A 25 1.27 13.09 -0.07
CA GLN A 25 2.11 12.05 -0.68
C GLN A 25 2.60 11.02 0.35
N LEU A 26 3.06 11.48 1.51
CA LEU A 26 3.50 10.59 2.59
C LEU A 26 2.35 9.73 3.13
N LEU A 27 1.20 10.33 3.37
CA LEU A 27 0.02 9.62 3.82
C LEU A 27 -0.44 8.59 2.80
N LYS A 28 -0.49 8.94 1.51
CA LYS A 28 -0.81 8.00 0.43
C LYS A 28 0.22 6.86 0.30
N LYS A 29 1.49 7.12 0.57
CA LYS A 29 2.53 6.11 0.51
C LYS A 29 2.48 5.13 1.68
N TYR A 30 2.39 5.65 2.91
CA TYR A 30 2.57 4.83 4.12
C TYR A 30 1.25 4.41 4.78
N CYS A 31 0.18 5.12 4.51
CA CYS A 31 -1.09 4.94 5.20
C CYS A 31 -2.23 4.47 4.27
N LYS A 32 -1.92 4.18 2.99
CA LYS A 32 -2.91 3.89 1.95
C LYS A 32 -3.96 2.86 2.37
N PHE A 33 -3.57 1.86 3.14
CA PHE A 33 -4.44 0.73 3.51
C PHE A 33 -4.63 0.58 5.02
N LEU A 34 -4.35 1.62 5.80
CA LEU A 34 -4.61 1.56 7.24
C LEU A 34 -6.08 1.26 7.53
N PRO A 35 -6.38 0.39 8.53
CA PRO A 35 -7.76 -0.03 8.84
C PRO A 35 -8.61 1.05 9.53
N ILE A 36 -8.04 2.23 9.74
CA ILE A 36 -8.70 3.39 10.37
C ILE A 36 -8.77 4.52 9.35
N PRO A 37 -9.94 5.15 9.12
CA PRO A 37 -10.06 6.22 8.14
C PRO A 37 -9.22 7.43 8.54
N ILE A 38 -8.47 7.95 7.59
CA ILE A 38 -7.65 9.16 7.73
C ILE A 38 -8.29 10.28 6.92
N ILE A 39 -8.72 11.32 7.60
CA ILE A 39 -9.27 12.52 6.98
C ILE A 39 -8.12 13.51 6.76
N PHE A 40 -7.94 13.95 5.52
CA PHE A 40 -6.95 14.97 5.19
C PHE A 40 -7.56 16.04 4.28
N GLY A 41 -8.01 17.11 4.88
CA GLY A 41 -8.70 18.20 4.19
C GLY A 41 -10.12 17.85 3.76
N LYS A 42 -10.62 18.59 2.78
CA LYS A 42 -11.95 18.38 2.17
C LYS A 42 -11.80 17.82 0.77
N LYS A 43 -12.83 17.11 0.30
CA LYS A 43 -12.91 16.73 -1.12
C LYS A 43 -12.99 17.98 -1.98
N GLN A 44 -12.37 17.92 -3.15
CA GLN A 44 -12.36 19.01 -4.10
C GLN A 44 -13.16 18.64 -5.35
N GLU A 45 -13.94 19.56 -5.83
CA GLU A 45 -14.70 19.45 -7.08
C GLU A 45 -14.32 20.58 -8.03
N TRP A 46 -14.35 20.27 -9.33
CA TRP A 46 -14.11 21.25 -10.37
C TRP A 46 -15.37 22.06 -10.64
N LYS A 47 -15.37 23.36 -10.28
CA LYS A 47 -16.46 24.30 -10.55
C LYS A 47 -15.92 25.58 -11.16
N ASP A 48 -16.53 26.03 -12.23
CA ASP A 48 -16.25 27.32 -12.91
C ASP A 48 -14.74 27.52 -13.23
N GLY A 49 -14.05 26.45 -13.65
CA GLY A 49 -12.65 26.52 -14.01
C GLY A 49 -11.68 26.56 -12.82
N LYS A 50 -12.14 26.23 -11.61
CA LYS A 50 -11.31 26.16 -10.38
C LYS A 50 -11.69 24.93 -9.54
N MET A 51 -10.69 24.42 -8.81
CA MET A 51 -10.93 23.43 -7.75
C MET A 51 -11.48 24.14 -6.53
N VAL A 52 -12.62 23.67 -6.02
CA VAL A 52 -13.31 24.24 -4.84
C VAL A 52 -13.50 23.12 -3.81
N ASP A 53 -13.17 23.43 -2.57
CA ASP A 53 -13.42 22.49 -1.46
C ASP A 53 -14.93 22.30 -1.24
N THR A 54 -15.35 21.06 -1.07
CA THR A 54 -16.71 20.69 -0.71
C THR A 54 -16.87 20.63 0.82
N GLU A 55 -18.11 20.40 1.29
CA GLU A 55 -18.38 20.15 2.71
C GLU A 55 -17.92 18.77 3.18
N GLU A 56 -17.67 17.83 2.24
CA GLU A 56 -17.32 16.46 2.56
C GLU A 56 -15.84 16.31 2.94
N ASP A 57 -15.59 15.47 3.95
CA ASP A 57 -14.25 15.10 4.36
C ASP A 57 -13.55 14.24 3.31
N ASN A 58 -12.27 14.52 3.06
CA ASN A 58 -11.44 13.75 2.17
C ASN A 58 -10.78 12.60 2.93
N ILE A 59 -11.36 11.39 2.84
CA ILE A 59 -10.74 10.18 3.37
C ILE A 59 -9.75 9.68 2.33
N ILE A 60 -8.46 9.62 2.70
CA ILE A 60 -7.36 9.38 1.77
C ILE A 60 -6.89 7.92 1.68
N ASN A 61 -7.37 7.07 2.57
CA ASN A 61 -6.98 5.66 2.63
C ASN A 61 -8.17 4.73 2.41
N ASP A 62 -7.87 3.53 1.92
CA ASP A 62 -8.83 2.43 1.84
C ASP A 62 -8.69 1.54 3.08
N THR A 63 -9.74 1.53 3.91
CA THR A 63 -9.76 0.76 5.16
C THR A 63 -10.09 -0.72 4.98
N LYS A 64 -10.52 -1.13 3.78
CA LYS A 64 -10.89 -2.51 3.43
C LYS A 64 -10.26 -2.91 2.09
N PRO A 65 -8.95 -3.00 2.03
CA PRO A 65 -8.27 -3.32 0.79
C PRO A 65 -8.69 -4.70 0.25
N LEU A 66 -8.61 -4.85 -1.07
CA LEU A 66 -9.17 -6.00 -1.79
C LEU A 66 -8.67 -7.35 -1.26
N TRP A 67 -7.43 -7.45 -0.81
CA TRP A 67 -6.86 -8.72 -0.30
C TRP A 67 -7.46 -9.17 1.04
N THR A 68 -8.21 -8.32 1.73
CA THR A 68 -8.93 -8.69 2.95
C THR A 68 -10.30 -9.30 2.68
N ALA A 69 -10.77 -9.25 1.44
CA ALA A 69 -12.03 -9.82 1.03
C ALA A 69 -11.91 -11.33 0.78
N THR A 70 -13.03 -12.05 0.87
CA THR A 70 -13.07 -13.47 0.53
C THR A 70 -12.94 -13.64 -0.99
N PRO A 71 -12.01 -14.48 -1.51
CA PRO A 71 -11.83 -14.65 -2.95
C PRO A 71 -13.09 -15.04 -3.72
N SER A 72 -14.00 -15.81 -3.10
CA SER A 72 -15.27 -16.22 -3.74
C SER A 72 -16.25 -15.06 -4.00
N ASP A 73 -16.07 -13.94 -3.33
CA ASP A 73 -16.95 -12.79 -3.43
C ASP A 73 -16.45 -11.77 -4.48
N LEU A 74 -15.26 -12.03 -5.04
CA LEU A 74 -14.57 -11.16 -5.98
C LEU A 74 -14.68 -11.68 -7.42
N LYS A 75 -14.70 -10.74 -8.36
CA LYS A 75 -14.68 -10.99 -9.80
C LYS A 75 -13.35 -10.57 -10.39
N ASP A 76 -13.08 -11.04 -11.60
CA ASP A 76 -11.84 -10.69 -12.32
C ASP A 76 -11.69 -9.17 -12.50
N GLU A 77 -12.80 -8.45 -12.71
CA GLU A 77 -12.79 -6.99 -12.83
C GLU A 77 -12.29 -6.28 -11.56
N ASP A 78 -12.58 -6.85 -10.37
CA ASP A 78 -12.14 -6.27 -9.10
C ASP A 78 -10.61 -6.37 -8.97
N TYR A 79 -10.04 -7.53 -9.36
CA TYR A 79 -8.60 -7.73 -9.38
C TYR A 79 -7.87 -6.83 -10.38
N ILE A 80 -8.42 -6.68 -11.59
CA ILE A 80 -7.86 -5.81 -12.63
C ILE A 80 -7.92 -4.35 -12.16
N LYS A 81 -9.04 -3.91 -11.60
CA LYS A 81 -9.20 -2.56 -11.06
C LYS A 81 -8.18 -2.27 -9.96
N PHE A 82 -8.02 -3.20 -9.02
CA PHE A 82 -7.05 -3.07 -7.93
C PHE A 82 -5.61 -3.04 -8.45
N TYR A 83 -5.30 -3.84 -9.48
CA TYR A 83 -4.00 -3.78 -10.15
C TYR A 83 -3.70 -2.38 -10.70
N HIS A 84 -4.63 -1.77 -11.43
CA HIS A 84 -4.47 -0.42 -11.98
C HIS A 84 -4.46 0.67 -10.90
N GLU A 85 -5.06 0.43 -9.75
CA GLU A 85 -4.95 1.31 -8.61
C GLU A 85 -3.55 1.29 -7.97
N LEU A 86 -2.91 0.12 -7.95
CA LEU A 86 -1.53 -0.02 -7.47
C LEU A 86 -0.51 0.46 -8.50
N TYR A 87 -0.78 0.23 -9.80
CA TYR A 87 0.15 0.47 -10.91
C TYR A 87 -0.56 1.22 -12.06
N PRO A 88 -0.82 2.53 -11.88
CA PRO A 88 -1.49 3.33 -12.90
C PRO A 88 -0.68 3.40 -14.20
N GLY A 89 -1.35 3.14 -15.32
CA GLY A 89 -0.74 3.23 -16.66
C GLY A 89 -0.06 1.94 -17.17
N ASP A 90 -0.07 0.88 -16.37
CA ASP A 90 0.38 -0.44 -16.84
C ASP A 90 -0.72 -1.16 -17.64
N ASP A 91 -0.32 -2.12 -18.48
CA ASP A 91 -1.27 -3.04 -19.13
C ASP A 91 -1.85 -4.02 -18.11
N ASP A 92 -2.99 -4.63 -18.43
CA ASP A 92 -3.59 -5.68 -17.60
C ASP A 92 -2.59 -6.80 -17.28
N PRO A 93 -2.62 -7.34 -16.05
CA PRO A 93 -1.77 -8.45 -15.67
C PRO A 93 -2.12 -9.71 -16.48
N LEU A 94 -1.19 -10.64 -16.61
CA LEU A 94 -1.43 -11.93 -17.24
C LEU A 94 -2.36 -12.80 -16.41
N PHE A 95 -2.14 -12.84 -15.11
CA PHE A 95 -2.95 -13.51 -14.11
C PHE A 95 -2.55 -13.01 -12.71
N TRP A 96 -3.28 -13.47 -11.71
CA TRP A 96 -3.04 -13.13 -10.30
C TRP A 96 -3.24 -14.34 -9.40
N ILE A 97 -2.70 -14.24 -8.21
CA ILE A 97 -2.88 -15.21 -7.12
C ILE A 97 -3.38 -14.44 -5.92
N HIS A 98 -4.56 -14.78 -5.42
CA HIS A 98 -5.06 -14.28 -4.15
C HIS A 98 -4.58 -15.22 -3.04
N LEU A 99 -3.69 -14.71 -2.18
CA LEU A 99 -3.13 -15.44 -1.06
C LEU A 99 -4.08 -15.36 0.13
N ASN A 100 -4.38 -16.50 0.72
CA ASN A 100 -5.11 -16.61 1.97
C ASN A 100 -4.64 -17.90 2.68
N VAL A 101 -3.56 -17.77 3.44
CA VAL A 101 -2.86 -18.87 4.10
C VAL A 101 -2.90 -18.65 5.60
N ASP A 102 -3.32 -19.66 6.35
CA ASP A 102 -3.45 -19.57 7.81
C ASP A 102 -2.33 -20.34 8.55
N PHE A 103 -1.65 -21.25 7.87
CA PHE A 103 -0.62 -22.10 8.48
C PHE A 103 0.53 -22.39 7.49
N PRO A 104 1.80 -22.38 7.92
CA PRO A 104 2.32 -22.14 9.27
C PRO A 104 2.33 -20.68 9.69
N PHE A 105 2.11 -19.75 8.76
CA PHE A 105 2.04 -18.32 8.99
C PHE A 105 0.76 -17.77 8.38
N THR A 106 0.17 -16.78 9.04
CA THR A 106 -0.94 -16.04 8.46
C THR A 106 -0.40 -15.13 7.36
N LEU A 107 -0.84 -15.37 6.13
CA LEU A 107 -0.40 -14.62 4.97
C LEU A 107 -1.59 -14.33 4.06
N THR A 108 -1.87 -13.06 3.86
CA THR A 108 -2.88 -12.60 2.92
C THR A 108 -2.23 -11.70 1.86
N GLY A 109 -2.88 -11.50 0.73
CA GLY A 109 -2.33 -10.65 -0.30
C GLY A 109 -2.81 -10.98 -1.70
N ILE A 110 -2.41 -10.18 -2.65
CA ILE A 110 -2.65 -10.43 -4.07
C ILE A 110 -1.35 -10.21 -4.83
N LEU A 111 -0.87 -11.26 -5.49
CA LEU A 111 0.30 -11.21 -6.35
C LEU A 111 -0.13 -11.25 -7.82
N TYR A 112 0.46 -10.38 -8.61
CA TYR A 112 0.18 -10.25 -10.03
C TYR A 112 1.39 -10.61 -10.88
N PHE A 113 1.15 -11.27 -12.00
CA PHE A 113 2.15 -11.49 -13.04
C PHE A 113 1.95 -10.44 -14.13
N PRO A 114 2.82 -9.42 -14.22
CA PRO A 114 2.70 -8.37 -15.21
C PRO A 114 3.09 -8.86 -16.60
N LYS A 115 2.60 -8.20 -17.64
CA LYS A 115 3.17 -8.32 -18.98
C LYS A 115 4.52 -7.61 -19.01
N LEU A 116 5.60 -8.36 -19.18
CA LEU A 116 6.94 -7.80 -19.28
C LEU A 116 7.18 -7.30 -20.72
N LYS A 117 7.46 -6.01 -20.86
CA LYS A 117 7.78 -5.39 -22.15
C LYS A 117 9.29 -5.35 -22.43
N SER A 118 10.10 -5.35 -21.37
CA SER A 118 11.56 -5.33 -21.45
C SER A 118 12.21 -5.88 -20.17
N ASN A 119 13.52 -6.24 -20.27
CA ASN A 119 14.29 -6.69 -19.10
C ASN A 119 14.44 -5.58 -18.02
N LEU A 120 14.22 -4.30 -18.38
CA LEU A 120 14.24 -3.19 -17.44
C LEU A 120 12.99 -3.14 -16.56
N ASP A 121 11.91 -3.79 -16.98
CA ASP A 121 10.66 -3.82 -16.20
C ASP A 121 10.78 -4.71 -14.95
N ILE A 122 11.69 -5.69 -14.97
CA ILE A 122 11.94 -6.59 -13.84
C ILE A 122 12.39 -5.78 -12.61
N GLN A 123 13.21 -4.74 -12.80
CA GLN A 123 13.71 -3.90 -11.70
C GLN A 123 12.63 -2.98 -11.09
N LYS A 124 11.54 -2.75 -11.81
CA LYS A 124 10.40 -1.93 -11.34
C LYS A 124 9.35 -2.76 -10.61
N ASN A 125 9.40 -4.08 -10.74
CA ASN A 125 8.44 -4.97 -10.10
C ASN A 125 8.76 -5.06 -8.62
N LYS A 126 7.87 -4.53 -7.80
CA LYS A 126 8.03 -4.53 -6.35
C LYS A 126 6.80 -5.12 -5.70
N ILE A 127 7.03 -6.06 -4.82
CA ILE A 127 6.02 -6.54 -3.90
C ILE A 127 6.02 -5.59 -2.70
N GLN A 128 4.86 -5.05 -2.38
CA GLN A 128 4.68 -4.20 -1.20
C GLN A 128 4.33 -5.09 0.00
N LEU A 129 5.10 -4.95 1.06
CA LEU A 129 4.91 -5.71 2.29
C LEU A 129 4.18 -4.88 3.31
N TYR A 130 3.15 -5.48 3.89
CA TYR A 130 2.33 -4.92 4.95
C TYR A 130 2.34 -5.82 6.19
N CYS A 131 2.06 -5.24 7.34
CA CYS A 131 1.78 -5.95 8.58
C CYS A 131 0.52 -5.36 9.20
N ASN A 132 -0.58 -6.12 9.21
CA ASN A 132 -1.90 -5.63 9.61
C ASN A 132 -2.28 -4.34 8.86
N GLN A 133 -2.18 -4.34 7.53
CA GLN A 133 -2.46 -3.21 6.64
C GLN A 133 -1.55 -1.98 6.82
N VAL A 134 -0.52 -2.08 7.68
CA VAL A 134 0.49 -1.04 7.85
C VAL A 134 1.65 -1.30 6.89
N PHE A 135 1.96 -0.34 6.04
CA PHE A 135 3.08 -0.46 5.10
C PHE A 135 4.41 -0.65 5.84
N VAL A 136 5.18 -1.64 5.41
CA VAL A 136 6.51 -1.96 5.96
C VAL A 136 7.60 -1.57 4.98
N THR A 137 7.59 -2.16 3.79
CA THR A 137 8.61 -1.93 2.76
C THR A 137 8.11 -2.33 1.37
N ASP A 138 8.70 -1.78 0.35
CA ASP A 138 8.59 -2.22 -1.05
C ASP A 138 9.85 -2.93 -1.55
N SER A 139 10.83 -3.14 -0.67
CA SER A 139 12.05 -3.89 -0.94
C SER A 139 12.02 -5.21 -0.18
N VAL A 140 11.65 -6.27 -0.88
CA VAL A 140 11.49 -7.62 -0.31
C VAL A 140 12.69 -8.53 -0.61
N GLU A 141 13.84 -7.93 -0.95
CA GLU A 141 15.09 -8.67 -1.17
C GLU A 141 15.48 -9.49 0.07
N GLY A 142 15.74 -10.79 -0.15
CA GLY A 142 16.05 -11.72 0.93
C GLY A 142 14.86 -12.21 1.75
N VAL A 143 13.67 -11.69 1.54
CA VAL A 143 12.41 -12.15 2.16
C VAL A 143 11.65 -13.07 1.21
N VAL A 144 11.60 -12.69 -0.07
CA VAL A 144 10.92 -13.43 -1.13
C VAL A 144 11.96 -14.11 -2.02
N PRO A 145 11.75 -15.37 -2.43
CA PRO A 145 12.65 -16.06 -3.37
C PRO A 145 12.84 -15.26 -4.67
N GLU A 146 14.05 -15.31 -5.26
CA GLU A 146 14.40 -14.54 -6.45
C GLU A 146 13.44 -14.76 -7.64
N PHE A 147 12.93 -15.99 -7.83
CA PHE A 147 11.97 -16.27 -8.91
C PHE A 147 10.64 -15.53 -8.75
N MET A 148 10.30 -15.08 -7.55
CA MET A 148 9.10 -14.28 -7.29
C MET A 148 9.33 -12.79 -7.58
N MET A 149 10.57 -12.34 -7.83
CA MET A 149 10.87 -10.93 -8.12
C MET A 149 10.28 -10.44 -9.46
N ILE A 150 9.81 -11.36 -10.32
CA ILE A 150 9.05 -11.00 -11.53
C ILE A 150 7.60 -10.60 -11.22
N MET A 151 7.10 -10.97 -10.04
CA MET A 151 5.77 -10.62 -9.59
C MET A 151 5.76 -9.24 -8.93
N ARG A 152 4.58 -8.69 -8.84
CA ARG A 152 4.29 -7.46 -8.10
C ARG A 152 2.96 -7.62 -7.36
N GLY A 153 2.66 -6.74 -6.45
CA GLY A 153 1.43 -6.79 -5.68
C GLY A 153 1.64 -6.49 -4.21
N VAL A 154 0.83 -7.11 -3.39
CA VAL A 154 0.77 -6.88 -1.96
C VAL A 154 0.85 -8.19 -1.21
N ILE A 155 1.64 -8.21 -0.15
CA ILE A 155 1.66 -9.26 0.87
C ILE A 155 1.41 -8.59 2.22
N ASP A 156 0.50 -9.14 3.00
CA ASP A 156 0.17 -8.69 4.35
C ASP A 156 0.23 -9.89 5.31
N SER A 157 1.06 -9.77 6.34
CA SER A 157 1.20 -10.81 7.36
C SER A 157 1.44 -10.20 8.73
N PRO A 158 0.63 -10.55 9.74
CA PRO A 158 0.86 -10.15 11.12
C PRO A 158 2.08 -10.84 11.75
N ASP A 159 2.50 -11.98 11.20
CA ASP A 159 3.55 -12.84 11.75
C ASP A 159 4.96 -12.41 11.32
N ILE A 160 5.08 -11.39 10.47
CA ILE A 160 6.38 -10.87 10.05
C ILE A 160 7.06 -10.19 11.22
N PRO A 161 8.26 -10.67 11.64
CA PRO A 161 9.01 -10.06 12.71
C PRO A 161 9.52 -8.67 12.28
N LEU A 162 8.92 -7.63 12.83
CA LEU A 162 9.32 -6.25 12.61
C LEU A 162 10.17 -5.76 13.78
N ASN A 163 11.13 -4.90 13.50
CA ASN A 163 11.76 -4.14 14.58
C ASN A 163 10.78 -3.12 15.18
N VAL A 164 11.13 -2.52 16.32
CA VAL A 164 10.27 -1.56 17.01
C VAL A 164 9.90 -0.35 16.13
N SER A 165 10.79 0.06 15.24
CA SER A 165 10.57 1.17 14.31
C SER A 165 9.79 0.76 13.06
N ARG A 166 9.53 -0.54 12.85
CA ARG A 166 8.91 -1.11 11.64
C ARG A 166 9.63 -0.76 10.33
N SER A 167 10.84 -0.21 10.41
CA SER A 167 11.60 0.25 9.25
C SER A 167 12.49 -0.82 8.64
N TYR A 168 12.72 -1.93 9.36
CA TYR A 168 13.53 -3.05 8.89
C TYR A 168 12.91 -4.37 9.33
N LEU A 169 12.95 -5.35 8.41
CA LEU A 169 12.70 -6.74 8.76
C LEU A 169 13.85 -7.22 9.64
N GLN A 170 13.54 -7.83 10.77
CA GLN A 170 14.55 -8.59 11.48
C GLN A 170 14.90 -9.79 10.60
N SER A 171 16.20 -10.00 10.34
CA SER A 171 16.70 -11.18 9.65
C SER A 171 16.56 -12.40 10.58
N ASP A 172 15.32 -12.87 10.72
CA ASP A 172 15.04 -14.11 11.43
C ASP A 172 15.13 -15.27 10.45
N SER A 173 15.78 -16.34 10.87
CA SER A 173 15.92 -17.57 10.09
C SER A 173 14.59 -18.25 9.74
N ASN A 174 13.50 -17.84 10.40
CA ASN A 174 12.14 -18.35 10.17
C ASN A 174 11.39 -17.63 9.02
N VAL A 175 11.96 -16.57 8.47
CA VAL A 175 11.38 -15.79 7.35
C VAL A 175 11.95 -16.21 5.99
N LYS A 176 12.93 -17.10 5.98
CA LYS A 176 13.56 -17.64 4.75
C LYS A 176 12.92 -18.93 4.29
#